data_4b9f1e7d21c7300661fa8e187103dd17
#
_entry.id   4b9f1e7d21c7300661fa8e187103dd17
#
_cell.length_a   1.000
_cell.length_b   1.000
_cell.length_c   1.000
_cell.angle_alpha   90.00
_cell.angle_beta   90.00
_cell.angle_gamma   90.00
#
_symmetry.space_group_name_H-M   'P 1'
#
loop_
_entity.id
_entity.type
_entity.pdbx_description
1 polymer ?
#
loop_
_entity_poly.entity_id
_entity_poly.type
_entity_poly.pdbx_seq_one_letter_code
_entity_poly.pdbx_strand_id
1 'polypeptide(L)'
;RCTNKHCPAIEKEQIIHFASRDAMNIDGLGPSIVENLINNKLIANVVDLYHLTVDQLVTMDRMGKKSAENLVKAIGDSKSRGLDRVLYGLGIRLIGSKAAATIANVVKSMERFMTITKEELVAVEEIGPTMADSIVEYRQDPTHVAIIEGLTQAGLKMTVDVIEAAGNQMDGEIVVLTGKLEVMGRSEAGKILEAHGAKVTGSVSKKTTLVVAGEDSGSK
;
A
#
# COMPACT_ATOMS: atom_id res chain seq x y z
N ARG A 1 9.29 -8.29 -23.09
CA ARG A 1 9.66 -7.98 -21.69
C ARG A 1 11.14 -8.29 -21.50
N CYS A 2 11.88 -7.36 -20.91
CA CYS A 2 13.29 -7.58 -20.57
C CYS A 2 13.36 -8.70 -19.51
N THR A 3 14.24 -9.69 -19.74
CA THR A 3 14.48 -10.80 -18.79
C THR A 3 15.59 -10.50 -17.80
N ASN A 4 16.27 -9.36 -17.97
CA ASN A 4 17.34 -8.92 -17.06
C ASN A 4 16.73 -8.38 -15.75
N LYS A 5 16.93 -9.10 -14.65
CA LYS A 5 16.44 -8.73 -13.32
C LYS A 5 17.04 -7.40 -12.79
N HIS A 6 18.22 -7.01 -13.26
CA HIS A 6 18.92 -5.76 -12.90
C HIS A 6 18.87 -4.72 -14.04
N CYS A 7 17.74 -4.64 -14.73
CA CYS A 7 17.55 -3.64 -15.76
C CYS A 7 17.20 -2.28 -15.11
N PRO A 8 17.99 -1.21 -15.34
CA PRO A 8 17.72 0.11 -14.74
C PRO A 8 16.31 0.65 -15.04
N ALA A 9 15.74 0.28 -16.19
CA ALA A 9 14.37 0.65 -16.53
C ALA A 9 13.34 -0.09 -15.66
N ILE A 10 13.60 -1.34 -15.27
CA ILE A 10 12.73 -2.09 -14.37
C ILE A 10 12.82 -1.54 -12.96
N GLU A 11 14.02 -1.25 -12.47
CA GLU A 11 14.23 -0.65 -11.14
C GLU A 11 13.55 0.73 -11.03
N LYS A 12 13.65 1.57 -12.06
CA LYS A 12 12.94 2.84 -12.13
C LYS A 12 11.42 2.66 -12.03
N GLU A 13 10.86 1.75 -12.83
CA GLU A 13 9.41 1.48 -12.81
C GLU A 13 8.94 0.88 -11.49
N GLN A 14 9.75 0.05 -10.82
CA GLN A 14 9.46 -0.47 -9.49
C GLN A 14 9.37 0.67 -8.45
N ILE A 15 10.29 1.63 -8.48
CA ILE A 15 10.26 2.78 -7.57
C ILE A 15 9.03 3.66 -7.86
N ILE A 16 8.71 3.91 -9.13
CA ILE A 16 7.52 4.67 -9.53
C ILE A 16 6.24 3.96 -9.06
N HIS A 17 6.15 2.65 -9.27
CA HIS A 17 5.02 1.85 -8.81
C HIS A 17 4.87 1.90 -7.28
N PHE A 18 5.98 1.71 -6.55
CA PHE A 18 6.00 1.77 -5.09
C PHE A 18 5.52 3.13 -4.57
N ALA A 19 5.92 4.23 -5.21
CA ALA A 19 5.51 5.58 -4.84
C ALA A 19 4.08 5.93 -5.24
N SER A 20 3.44 5.15 -6.10
CA SER A 20 2.11 5.44 -6.68
C SER A 20 1.01 5.59 -5.65
N ARG A 21 -0.10 6.24 -6.05
CA ARG A 21 -1.26 6.53 -5.20
C ARG A 21 -1.87 5.28 -4.56
N ASP A 22 -1.92 4.18 -5.30
CA ASP A 22 -2.52 2.93 -4.84
C ASP A 22 -1.56 2.09 -3.98
N ALA A 23 -0.26 2.41 -3.99
CA ALA A 23 0.76 1.84 -3.12
C ALA A 23 1.07 2.78 -1.94
N MET A 24 2.28 3.26 -1.81
CA MET A 24 2.71 4.07 -0.66
C MET A 24 2.24 5.53 -0.73
N ASN A 25 1.70 5.98 -1.87
CA ASN A 25 1.16 7.32 -2.09
C ASN A 25 2.12 8.43 -1.61
N ILE A 26 3.34 8.42 -2.13
CA ILE A 26 4.36 9.41 -1.82
C ILE A 26 4.14 10.63 -2.72
N ASP A 27 3.47 11.64 -2.18
CA ASP A 27 3.19 12.85 -2.93
C ASP A 27 4.48 13.60 -3.31
N GLY A 28 4.50 14.13 -4.51
CA GLY A 28 5.69 14.81 -5.06
C GLY A 28 6.76 13.87 -5.63
N LEU A 29 6.66 12.54 -5.49
CA LEU A 29 7.61 11.58 -6.06
C LEU A 29 7.12 11.04 -7.41
N GLY A 30 7.04 11.92 -8.40
CA GLY A 30 6.67 11.55 -9.78
C GLY A 30 7.85 10.96 -10.59
N PRO A 31 7.56 10.42 -11.81
CA PRO A 31 8.58 9.76 -12.65
C PRO A 31 9.83 10.60 -12.92
N SER A 32 9.68 11.91 -13.12
CA SER A 32 10.81 12.82 -13.36
C SER A 32 11.72 12.99 -12.13
N ILE A 33 11.13 13.01 -10.93
CA ILE A 33 11.90 13.11 -9.68
C ILE A 33 12.62 11.79 -9.43
N VAL A 34 11.95 10.64 -9.62
CA VAL A 34 12.59 9.31 -9.51
C VAL A 34 13.79 9.20 -10.47
N GLU A 35 13.63 9.64 -11.73
CA GLU A 35 14.71 9.64 -12.71
C GLU A 35 15.89 10.51 -12.27
N ASN A 36 15.62 11.71 -11.77
CA ASN A 36 16.66 12.60 -11.25
C ASN A 36 17.37 12.00 -10.03
N LEU A 37 16.65 11.36 -9.11
CA LEU A 37 17.24 10.69 -7.95
C LEU A 37 18.19 9.56 -8.36
N ILE A 38 17.79 8.73 -9.34
CA ILE A 38 18.61 7.65 -9.88
C ILE A 38 19.84 8.21 -10.59
N ASN A 39 19.67 9.22 -11.44
CA ASN A 39 20.78 9.84 -12.20
C ASN A 39 21.81 10.49 -11.28
N ASN A 40 21.38 11.08 -10.17
CA ASN A 40 22.26 11.63 -9.12
C ASN A 40 22.79 10.56 -8.14
N LYS A 41 22.48 9.27 -8.37
CA LYS A 41 22.90 8.14 -7.50
C LYS A 41 22.48 8.29 -6.05
N LEU A 42 21.37 8.97 -5.80
CA LEU A 42 20.79 9.14 -4.47
C LEU A 42 19.93 7.93 -4.06
N ILE A 43 19.39 7.22 -5.04
CA ILE A 43 18.61 5.99 -4.83
C ILE A 43 18.97 4.95 -5.89
N ALA A 44 18.96 3.66 -5.50
CA ALA A 44 19.06 2.50 -6.38
C ALA A 44 17.80 1.64 -6.27
N ASN A 45 17.11 1.66 -5.13
CA ASN A 45 15.91 0.87 -4.87
C ASN A 45 14.93 1.63 -3.95
N VAL A 46 13.81 0.99 -3.61
CA VAL A 46 12.74 1.60 -2.80
C VAL A 46 13.14 1.87 -1.34
N VAL A 47 14.12 1.16 -0.80
CA VAL A 47 14.60 1.34 0.59
C VAL A 47 15.31 2.68 0.73
N ASP A 48 16.09 3.05 -0.30
CA ASP A 48 16.89 4.28 -0.29
C ASP A 48 16.02 5.54 -0.18
N LEU A 49 14.75 5.47 -0.61
CA LEU A 49 13.80 6.58 -0.47
C LEU A 49 13.67 7.03 0.99
N TYR A 50 13.70 6.09 1.93
CA TYR A 50 13.51 6.36 3.36
C TYR A 50 14.76 6.88 4.07
N HIS A 51 15.87 6.95 3.35
CA HIS A 51 17.14 7.51 3.82
C HIS A 51 17.47 8.88 3.20
N LEU A 52 16.60 9.39 2.30
CA LEU A 52 16.77 10.70 1.69
C LEU A 52 16.64 11.83 2.72
N THR A 53 17.56 12.79 2.61
CA THR A 53 17.55 14.00 3.43
C THR A 53 17.26 15.24 2.61
N VAL A 54 16.78 16.29 3.25
CA VAL A 54 16.52 17.60 2.60
C VAL A 54 17.79 18.13 1.95
N ASP A 55 18.94 18.02 2.63
CA ASP A 55 20.22 18.53 2.15
C ASP A 55 20.67 17.84 0.85
N GLN A 56 20.43 16.53 0.72
CA GLN A 56 20.69 15.81 -0.53
C GLN A 56 19.76 16.27 -1.65
N LEU A 57 18.48 16.45 -1.37
CA LEU A 57 17.49 16.81 -2.37
C LEU A 57 17.69 18.24 -2.93
N VAL A 58 18.09 19.20 -2.09
CA VAL A 58 18.33 20.59 -2.54
C VAL A 58 19.53 20.72 -3.48
N THR A 59 20.42 19.71 -3.55
CA THR A 59 21.52 19.69 -4.52
C THR A 59 21.06 19.34 -5.95
N MET A 60 19.81 18.83 -6.10
CA MET A 60 19.26 18.45 -7.37
C MET A 60 18.74 19.67 -8.15
N ASP A 61 18.89 19.62 -9.47
CA ASP A 61 18.32 20.64 -10.35
C ASP A 61 16.81 20.78 -10.15
N ARG A 62 16.32 22.01 -10.03
CA ARG A 62 14.91 22.38 -9.88
C ARG A 62 14.24 21.88 -8.60
N MET A 63 15.02 21.45 -7.61
CA MET A 63 14.51 21.05 -6.29
C MET A 63 14.78 22.17 -5.27
N GLY A 64 13.77 23.01 -5.04
CA GLY A 64 13.84 24.04 -3.99
C GLY A 64 13.68 23.45 -2.58
N LYS A 65 14.17 24.16 -1.55
CA LYS A 65 14.14 23.73 -0.17
C LYS A 65 12.74 23.28 0.29
N LYS A 66 11.70 24.07 0.00
CA LYS A 66 10.32 23.75 0.37
C LYS A 66 9.80 22.45 -0.30
N SER A 67 10.16 22.23 -1.56
CA SER A 67 9.80 20.99 -2.29
C SER A 67 10.53 19.79 -1.70
N ALA A 68 11.80 19.94 -1.32
CA ALA A 68 12.58 18.90 -0.67
C ALA A 68 12.00 18.54 0.71
N GLU A 69 11.65 19.54 1.52
CA GLU A 69 11.00 19.34 2.83
C GLU A 69 9.66 18.63 2.69
N ASN A 70 8.82 19.02 1.73
CA ASN A 70 7.55 18.38 1.46
C ASN A 70 7.73 16.92 1.01
N LEU A 71 8.71 16.64 0.15
CA LEU A 71 8.98 15.28 -0.31
C LEU A 71 9.48 14.38 0.83
N VAL A 72 10.42 14.83 1.65
CA VAL A 72 10.91 14.08 2.82
C VAL A 72 9.76 13.81 3.80
N LYS A 73 8.89 14.81 4.02
CA LYS A 73 7.69 14.63 4.84
C LYS A 73 6.75 13.59 4.25
N ALA A 74 6.44 13.65 2.95
CA ALA A 74 5.56 12.69 2.28
C ALA A 74 6.10 11.26 2.35
N ILE A 75 7.43 11.09 2.21
CA ILE A 75 8.11 9.81 2.42
C ILE A 75 7.93 9.34 3.87
N GLY A 76 8.13 10.22 4.84
CA GLY A 76 7.91 9.91 6.26
C GLY A 76 6.47 9.50 6.56
N ASP A 77 5.49 10.25 6.07
CA ASP A 77 4.07 9.98 6.25
C ASP A 77 3.64 8.64 5.61
N SER A 78 4.32 8.22 4.54
CA SER A 78 4.03 6.95 3.86
C SER A 78 4.31 5.73 4.73
N LYS A 79 5.19 5.81 5.72
CA LYS A 79 5.55 4.68 6.60
C LYS A 79 4.35 4.08 7.33
N SER A 80 3.30 4.88 7.57
CA SER A 80 2.09 4.47 8.29
C SER A 80 1.02 3.80 7.42
N ARG A 81 1.25 3.61 6.12
CA ARG A 81 0.22 3.15 5.15
C ARG A 81 -0.35 1.76 5.42
N GLY A 82 0.43 0.86 5.97
CA GLY A 82 0.02 -0.50 6.30
C GLY A 82 0.46 -1.58 5.32
N LEU A 83 0.32 -2.82 5.76
CA LEU A 83 0.85 -4.00 5.08
C LEU A 83 0.27 -4.21 3.67
N ASP A 84 -1.02 -3.96 3.47
CA ASP A 84 -1.69 -4.09 2.18
C ASP A 84 -1.05 -3.20 1.09
N ARG A 85 -0.72 -1.97 1.47
CA ARG A 85 -0.06 -1.00 0.60
C ARG A 85 1.39 -1.37 0.30
N VAL A 86 2.10 -1.87 1.31
CA VAL A 86 3.46 -2.37 1.14
C VAL A 86 3.47 -3.56 0.18
N LEU A 87 2.63 -4.57 0.40
CA LEU A 87 2.54 -5.76 -0.46
C LEU A 87 2.23 -5.40 -1.92
N TYR A 88 1.30 -4.47 -2.14
CA TYR A 88 1.03 -3.99 -3.49
C TYR A 88 2.23 -3.22 -4.07
N GLY A 89 2.86 -2.36 -3.29
CA GLY A 89 4.02 -1.55 -3.68
C GLY A 89 5.26 -2.39 -4.04
N LEU A 90 5.43 -3.57 -3.45
CA LEU A 90 6.51 -4.51 -3.79
C LEU A 90 6.42 -5.02 -5.24
N GLY A 91 5.29 -4.85 -5.93
CA GLY A 91 5.15 -5.18 -7.34
C GLY A 91 5.23 -6.67 -7.63
N ILE A 92 4.81 -7.53 -6.71
CA ILE A 92 4.78 -8.99 -6.88
C ILE A 92 3.92 -9.32 -8.10
N ARG A 93 4.46 -10.13 -8.99
CA ARG A 93 3.78 -10.49 -10.24
C ARG A 93 2.40 -11.08 -9.95
N LEU A 94 1.38 -10.66 -10.71
CA LEU A 94 -0.03 -11.05 -10.61
C LEU A 94 -0.75 -10.57 -9.34
N ILE A 95 -0.07 -9.92 -8.40
CA ILE A 95 -0.67 -9.40 -7.17
C ILE A 95 -1.05 -7.93 -7.37
N GLY A 96 -2.33 -7.70 -7.66
CA GLY A 96 -2.91 -6.36 -7.70
C GLY A 96 -3.30 -5.84 -6.31
N SER A 97 -3.78 -4.60 -6.23
CA SER A 97 -4.15 -3.96 -4.95
C SER A 97 -5.20 -4.75 -4.16
N LYS A 98 -6.21 -5.34 -4.84
CA LYS A 98 -7.23 -6.17 -4.19
C LYS A 98 -6.64 -7.44 -3.58
N ALA A 99 -5.84 -8.18 -4.37
CA ALA A 99 -5.18 -9.40 -3.89
C ALA A 99 -4.21 -9.10 -2.74
N ALA A 100 -3.45 -8.00 -2.82
CA ALA A 100 -2.57 -7.56 -1.74
C ALA A 100 -3.34 -7.28 -0.44
N ALA A 101 -4.50 -6.63 -0.52
CA ALA A 101 -5.36 -6.40 0.63
C ALA A 101 -5.94 -7.70 1.21
N THR A 102 -6.40 -8.63 0.35
CA THR A 102 -6.89 -9.94 0.77
C THR A 102 -5.79 -10.73 1.49
N ILE A 103 -4.59 -10.79 0.92
CA ILE A 103 -3.42 -11.47 1.53
C ILE A 103 -3.05 -10.81 2.85
N ALA A 104 -2.94 -9.47 2.90
CA ALA A 104 -2.62 -8.74 4.12
C ALA A 104 -3.61 -9.04 5.25
N ASN A 105 -4.91 -9.13 4.93
CA ASN A 105 -5.96 -9.47 5.89
C ASN A 105 -5.84 -10.90 6.42
N VAL A 106 -5.31 -11.84 5.66
CA VAL A 106 -5.07 -13.22 6.10
C VAL A 106 -3.80 -13.30 6.94
N VAL A 107 -2.68 -12.77 6.43
CA VAL A 107 -1.37 -12.91 7.09
C VAL A 107 -1.20 -11.98 8.30
N LYS A 108 -1.87 -10.83 8.31
CA LYS A 108 -1.83 -9.79 9.36
C LYS A 108 -0.46 -9.12 9.58
N SER A 109 0.64 -9.77 9.24
CA SER A 109 2.01 -9.23 9.38
C SER A 109 2.91 -9.67 8.22
N MET A 110 3.97 -8.90 7.96
CA MET A 110 5.00 -9.27 6.99
C MET A 110 5.74 -10.54 7.40
N GLU A 111 5.97 -10.75 8.68
CA GLU A 111 6.58 -11.98 9.19
C GLU A 111 5.76 -13.21 8.79
N ARG A 112 4.45 -13.17 8.99
CA ARG A 112 3.56 -14.25 8.56
C ARG A 112 3.50 -14.36 7.03
N PHE A 113 3.53 -13.25 6.30
CA PHE A 113 3.63 -13.25 4.84
C PHE A 113 4.88 -14.00 4.37
N MET A 114 6.01 -13.85 5.04
CA MET A 114 7.25 -14.54 4.71
C MET A 114 7.22 -16.05 5.00
N THR A 115 6.32 -16.52 5.86
CA THR A 115 6.28 -17.92 6.33
C THR A 115 5.04 -18.71 5.90
N ILE A 116 3.97 -18.04 5.42
CA ILE A 116 2.75 -18.71 4.95
C ILE A 116 3.05 -19.70 3.82
N THR A 117 2.46 -20.90 3.86
CA THR A 117 2.71 -21.94 2.86
C THR A 117 1.94 -21.68 1.56
N LYS A 118 2.34 -22.34 0.48
CA LYS A 118 1.64 -22.26 -0.81
C LYS A 118 0.21 -22.76 -0.69
N GLU A 119 0.01 -23.85 0.04
CA GLU A 119 -1.29 -24.47 0.26
C GLU A 119 -2.24 -23.52 0.99
N GLU A 120 -1.74 -22.86 2.02
CA GLU A 120 -2.49 -21.84 2.76
C GLU A 120 -2.85 -20.64 1.87
N LEU A 121 -1.92 -20.18 1.01
CA LEU A 121 -2.19 -19.11 0.04
C LEU A 121 -3.30 -19.49 -0.94
N VAL A 122 -3.29 -20.70 -1.46
CA VAL A 122 -4.31 -21.18 -2.40
C VAL A 122 -5.68 -21.35 -1.73
N ALA A 123 -5.71 -21.57 -0.42
CA ALA A 123 -6.96 -21.62 0.33
C ALA A 123 -7.60 -20.24 0.54
N VAL A 124 -6.87 -19.15 0.28
CA VAL A 124 -7.40 -17.78 0.35
C VAL A 124 -8.28 -17.51 -0.86
N GLU A 125 -9.48 -16.97 -0.62
CA GLU A 125 -10.41 -16.58 -1.69
C GLU A 125 -9.72 -15.64 -2.70
N GLU A 126 -9.96 -15.85 -3.99
CA GLU A 126 -9.37 -15.10 -5.12
C GLU A 126 -7.86 -15.33 -5.35
N ILE A 127 -7.16 -16.12 -4.54
CA ILE A 127 -5.74 -16.43 -4.73
C ILE A 127 -5.61 -17.80 -5.40
N GLY A 128 -5.31 -17.79 -6.71
CA GLY A 128 -5.08 -19.01 -7.47
C GLY A 128 -3.65 -19.55 -7.31
N PRO A 129 -3.42 -20.82 -7.75
CA PRO A 129 -2.09 -21.47 -7.67
C PRO A 129 -0.97 -20.65 -8.31
N THR A 130 -1.22 -20.02 -9.46
CA THR A 130 -0.22 -19.20 -10.18
C THR A 130 0.17 -17.94 -9.40
N MET A 131 -0.78 -17.34 -8.66
CA MET A 131 -0.51 -16.20 -7.79
C MET A 131 0.30 -16.64 -6.56
N ALA A 132 -0.06 -17.76 -5.97
CA ALA A 132 0.70 -18.35 -4.86
C ALA A 132 2.13 -18.70 -5.28
N ASP A 133 2.35 -19.26 -6.48
CA ASP A 133 3.68 -19.50 -7.04
C ASP A 133 4.48 -18.21 -7.18
N SER A 134 3.87 -17.14 -7.68
CA SER A 134 4.54 -15.83 -7.81
C SER A 134 4.97 -15.27 -6.46
N ILE A 135 4.18 -15.46 -5.40
CA ILE A 135 4.53 -15.02 -4.04
C ILE A 135 5.71 -15.86 -3.50
N VAL A 136 5.65 -17.19 -3.65
CA VAL A 136 6.72 -18.08 -3.19
C VAL A 136 8.03 -17.77 -3.91
N GLU A 137 8.01 -17.60 -5.25
CA GLU A 137 9.17 -17.23 -6.05
C GLU A 137 9.74 -15.86 -5.60
N TYR A 138 8.87 -14.88 -5.36
CA TYR A 138 9.28 -13.55 -4.88
C TYR A 138 10.05 -13.62 -3.55
N ARG A 139 9.55 -14.39 -2.59
CA ARG A 139 10.15 -14.54 -1.26
C ARG A 139 11.47 -15.33 -1.26
N GLN A 140 11.73 -16.14 -2.30
CA GLN A 140 12.96 -16.91 -2.44
C GLN A 140 14.11 -16.10 -3.06
N ASP A 141 13.82 -14.95 -3.65
CA ASP A 141 14.85 -14.09 -4.23
C ASP A 141 15.53 -13.25 -3.12
N PRO A 142 16.85 -13.43 -2.89
CA PRO A 142 17.56 -12.70 -1.84
C PRO A 142 17.47 -11.18 -1.97
N THR A 143 17.36 -10.66 -3.20
CA THR A 143 17.23 -9.22 -3.44
C THR A 143 15.90 -8.69 -2.88
N HIS A 144 14.82 -9.44 -3.09
CA HIS A 144 13.50 -9.06 -2.56
C HIS A 144 13.43 -9.19 -1.04
N VAL A 145 14.08 -10.23 -0.47
CA VAL A 145 14.18 -10.38 0.99
C VAL A 145 14.91 -9.19 1.59
N ALA A 146 16.05 -8.78 1.02
CA ALA A 146 16.81 -7.62 1.48
C ALA A 146 16.00 -6.31 1.40
N ILE A 147 15.16 -6.15 0.36
CA ILE A 147 14.24 -5.01 0.26
C ILE A 147 13.22 -5.02 1.39
N ILE A 148 12.57 -6.16 1.67
CA ILE A 148 11.59 -6.29 2.76
C ILE A 148 12.24 -5.98 4.11
N GLU A 149 13.43 -6.53 4.38
CA GLU A 149 14.19 -6.25 5.60
C GLU A 149 14.55 -4.77 5.72
N GLY A 150 15.05 -4.16 4.65
CA GLY A 150 15.38 -2.73 4.62
C GLY A 150 14.17 -1.83 4.87
N LEU A 151 13.02 -2.12 4.27
CA LEU A 151 11.78 -1.41 4.53
C LEU A 151 11.31 -1.58 5.98
N THR A 152 11.47 -2.77 6.54
CA THR A 152 11.15 -3.04 7.96
C THR A 152 12.07 -2.22 8.88
N GLN A 153 13.37 -2.19 8.62
CA GLN A 153 14.35 -1.39 9.37
C GLN A 153 14.10 0.11 9.22
N ALA A 154 13.63 0.57 8.05
CA ALA A 154 13.22 1.94 7.83
C ALA A 154 11.97 2.35 8.62
N GLY A 155 11.30 1.40 9.28
CA GLY A 155 10.16 1.64 10.16
C GLY A 155 8.81 1.73 9.44
N LEU A 156 8.66 1.07 8.29
CA LEU A 156 7.36 0.94 7.65
C LEU A 156 6.43 0.06 8.49
N LYS A 157 5.15 0.38 8.46
CA LYS A 157 4.11 -0.42 9.13
C LYS A 157 3.90 -1.74 8.38
N MET A 158 4.50 -2.79 8.90
CA MET A 158 4.50 -4.15 8.35
C MET A 158 3.37 -5.03 8.90
N THR A 159 2.33 -4.39 9.45
CA THR A 159 1.15 -5.06 10.02
C THR A 159 -0.12 -4.44 9.49
N VAL A 160 -1.20 -5.21 9.54
CA VAL A 160 -2.56 -4.68 9.41
C VAL A 160 -3.01 -4.20 10.78
N ASP A 161 -3.68 -3.04 10.84
CA ASP A 161 -4.41 -2.69 12.06
C ASP A 161 -5.42 -3.79 12.33
N VAL A 162 -5.20 -4.55 13.38
CA VAL A 162 -6.23 -5.40 13.92
C VAL A 162 -7.23 -4.44 14.58
N ILE A 163 -8.21 -3.99 13.81
CA ILE A 163 -9.41 -3.47 14.42
C ILE A 163 -10.01 -4.73 15.04
N GLU A 164 -9.80 -4.93 16.35
CA GLU A 164 -10.49 -5.98 17.07
C GLU A 164 -11.96 -5.86 16.67
N ALA A 165 -12.57 -6.99 16.32
CA ALA A 165 -14.00 -7.00 16.02
C ALA A 165 -14.71 -6.40 17.24
N ALA A 166 -15.06 -5.12 17.17
CA ALA A 166 -15.57 -4.35 18.29
C ALA A 166 -16.98 -4.78 18.69
N GLY A 167 -17.52 -5.80 17.98
CA GLY A 167 -18.81 -6.43 18.22
C GLY A 167 -19.56 -6.69 16.92
N ASN A 168 -20.59 -7.50 16.96
CA ASN A 168 -21.48 -7.82 15.83
C ASN A 168 -22.69 -6.86 15.78
N GLN A 169 -22.52 -5.62 16.24
CA GLN A 169 -23.64 -4.66 16.37
C GLN A 169 -24.24 -4.27 15.03
N MET A 170 -23.44 -4.41 13.95
CA MET A 170 -23.83 -4.07 12.59
C MET A 170 -23.88 -5.32 11.67
N ASP A 171 -23.96 -6.50 12.27
CA ASP A 171 -24.00 -7.76 11.50
C ASP A 171 -25.27 -7.82 10.62
N GLY A 172 -25.05 -8.11 9.32
CA GLY A 172 -26.12 -8.12 8.33
C GLY A 172 -26.48 -6.75 7.73
N GLU A 173 -25.93 -5.65 8.26
CA GLU A 173 -26.16 -4.32 7.71
C GLU A 173 -25.31 -4.07 6.44
N ILE A 174 -25.95 -3.51 5.40
CA ILE A 174 -25.29 -3.06 4.16
C ILE A 174 -25.26 -1.55 4.15
N VAL A 175 -24.07 -0.99 4.38
CA VAL A 175 -23.89 0.45 4.62
C VAL A 175 -23.27 1.14 3.41
N VAL A 176 -23.76 2.34 3.07
CA VAL A 176 -23.18 3.24 2.08
C VAL A 176 -22.74 4.52 2.76
N LEU A 177 -21.48 4.91 2.54
CA LEU A 177 -20.92 6.18 3.01
C LEU A 177 -20.92 7.20 1.87
N THR A 178 -21.48 8.38 2.09
CA THR A 178 -21.51 9.47 1.11
C THR A 178 -21.18 10.83 1.77
N GLY A 179 -20.71 11.78 0.98
CA GLY A 179 -20.32 13.09 1.49
C GLY A 179 -18.97 13.09 2.22
N LYS A 180 -18.64 14.21 2.85
CA LYS A 180 -17.44 14.42 3.67
C LYS A 180 -17.81 14.25 5.14
N LEU A 181 -17.25 13.25 5.79
CA LEU A 181 -17.43 13.04 7.22
C LEU A 181 -16.57 14.03 8.01
N GLU A 182 -17.11 14.63 9.08
CA GLU A 182 -16.43 15.69 9.85
C GLU A 182 -15.26 15.16 10.69
N VAL A 183 -15.40 13.98 11.27
CA VAL A 183 -14.48 13.46 12.29
C VAL A 183 -13.39 12.55 11.68
N MET A 184 -13.69 11.86 10.59
CA MET A 184 -12.77 10.88 9.99
C MET A 184 -12.99 10.72 8.48
N GLY A 185 -12.01 10.13 7.79
CA GLY A 185 -12.13 9.82 6.37
C GLY A 185 -13.13 8.69 6.09
N ARG A 186 -13.81 8.70 4.91
CA ARG A 186 -14.74 7.63 4.51
C ARG A 186 -14.11 6.23 4.54
N SER A 187 -12.84 6.11 4.19
CA SER A 187 -12.11 4.83 4.22
C SER A 187 -11.93 4.31 5.65
N GLU A 188 -11.68 5.21 6.59
CA GLU A 188 -11.53 4.89 8.01
C GLU A 188 -12.88 4.51 8.64
N ALA A 189 -13.90 5.31 8.38
CA ALA A 189 -15.28 5.00 8.80
C ALA A 189 -15.76 3.65 8.24
N GLY A 190 -15.43 3.34 6.98
CA GLY A 190 -15.73 2.04 6.36
C GLY A 190 -15.10 0.89 7.12
N LYS A 191 -13.81 0.99 7.45
CA LYS A 191 -13.10 -0.03 8.23
C LYS A 191 -13.70 -0.24 9.63
N ILE A 192 -14.14 0.83 10.28
CA ILE A 192 -14.79 0.75 11.59
C ILE A 192 -16.14 0.01 11.48
N LEU A 193 -16.95 0.34 10.48
CA LEU A 193 -18.24 -0.32 10.26
C LEU A 193 -18.06 -1.80 9.90
N GLU A 194 -17.07 -2.14 9.08
CA GLU A 194 -16.73 -3.53 8.75
C GLU A 194 -16.23 -4.30 9.97
N ALA A 195 -15.50 -3.66 10.89
CA ALA A 195 -15.08 -4.26 12.16
C ALA A 195 -16.26 -4.55 13.11
N HIS A 196 -17.37 -3.85 12.95
CA HIS A 196 -18.63 -4.09 13.68
C HIS A 196 -19.58 -5.06 12.94
N GLY A 197 -19.15 -5.69 11.84
CA GLY A 197 -19.93 -6.68 11.10
C GLY A 197 -20.71 -6.14 9.90
N ALA A 198 -20.64 -4.82 9.60
CA ALA A 198 -21.32 -4.24 8.45
C ALA A 198 -20.62 -4.60 7.12
N LYS A 199 -21.39 -4.65 6.04
CA LYS A 199 -20.88 -4.70 4.66
C LYS A 199 -20.92 -3.32 4.05
N VAL A 200 -19.75 -2.68 3.84
CA VAL A 200 -19.68 -1.35 3.23
C VAL A 200 -19.66 -1.45 1.69
N THR A 201 -20.52 -0.66 1.03
CA THR A 201 -20.63 -0.65 -0.43
C THR A 201 -20.54 0.78 -0.99
N GLY A 202 -20.04 0.90 -2.22
CA GLY A 202 -19.81 2.22 -2.87
C GLY A 202 -21.07 2.87 -3.46
N SER A 203 -22.17 2.13 -3.61
CA SER A 203 -23.43 2.60 -4.22
C SER A 203 -24.64 2.09 -3.48
N VAL A 204 -25.70 2.92 -3.46
CA VAL A 204 -26.99 2.54 -2.89
C VAL A 204 -27.70 1.54 -3.81
N SER A 205 -28.22 0.48 -3.24
CA SER A 205 -29.00 -0.55 -3.91
C SER A 205 -30.25 -0.92 -3.10
N LYS A 206 -31.14 -1.76 -3.66
CA LYS A 206 -32.31 -2.28 -2.91
C LYS A 206 -31.93 -3.09 -1.68
N LYS A 207 -30.67 -3.49 -1.54
CA LYS A 207 -30.15 -4.24 -0.39
C LYS A 207 -29.46 -3.34 0.66
N THR A 208 -29.32 -2.03 0.37
CA THR A 208 -28.71 -1.09 1.31
C THR A 208 -29.66 -0.85 2.48
N THR A 209 -29.16 -1.09 3.69
CA THR A 209 -29.94 -0.97 4.92
C THR A 209 -29.69 0.37 5.63
N LEU A 210 -28.47 0.92 5.46
CA LEU A 210 -28.08 2.18 6.09
C LEU A 210 -27.28 3.06 5.13
N VAL A 211 -27.57 4.36 5.11
CA VAL A 211 -26.77 5.38 4.40
C VAL A 211 -26.25 6.38 5.43
N VAL A 212 -24.94 6.51 5.54
CA VAL A 212 -24.28 7.53 6.36
C VAL A 212 -23.87 8.68 5.44
N ALA A 213 -24.49 9.82 5.61
CA ALA A 213 -24.28 11.03 4.82
C ALA A 213 -23.53 12.08 5.64
N GLY A 214 -22.35 12.49 5.16
CA GLY A 214 -21.63 13.65 5.68
C GLY A 214 -22.02 14.94 4.95
N GLU A 215 -21.29 16.03 5.19
CA GLU A 215 -21.43 17.28 4.47
C GLU A 215 -21.20 17.10 2.97
N ASP A 216 -21.88 17.91 2.12
CA ASP A 216 -21.80 17.83 0.67
C ASP A 216 -22.13 16.43 0.10
N SER A 217 -23.07 15.72 0.73
CA SER A 217 -23.58 14.47 0.22
C SER A 217 -24.27 14.70 -1.13
N GLY A 218 -23.60 14.30 -2.24
CA GLY A 218 -24.19 14.34 -3.59
C GLY A 218 -25.44 13.46 -3.70
N SER A 219 -26.09 13.50 -4.86
CA SER A 219 -27.35 12.80 -5.19
C SER A 219 -27.18 11.26 -5.27
N LYS A 220 -26.78 10.61 -4.18
CA LYS A 220 -26.77 9.16 -4.07
C LYS A 220 -27.97 8.65 -3.29
#